data_dca719a71426f5d758b0cff1d82796a4
#
_entry.id   dca719a71426f5d758b0cff1d82796a4
#
_cell.length_a   1.000
_cell.length_b   1.000
_cell.length_c   1.000
_cell.angle_alpha   90.00
_cell.angle_beta   90.00
_cell.angle_gamma   90.00
#
_symmetry.space_group_name_H-M   'P 1'
#
loop_
_entity.id
_entity.type
_entity.pdbx_description
1 polymer ?
#
loop_
_entity_poly.entity_id
_entity_poly.type
_entity_poly.pdbx_seq_one_letter_code
_entity_poly.pdbx_strand_id
1 'polypeptide(L)'
;MKIINYSESRARYAEVLDSVVDDREEVIVTRSRHEPVVIVSLAEYNSLKETAYLMRSPENARRLFDSMEELEAGRGTSHDLVDEN
;
A
#
# COMPACT_ATOMS: atom_id res chain seq x y z
N MET A 1 -7.51 1.56 2.95
CA MET A 1 -6.94 2.92 3.00
C MET A 1 -7.89 3.85 3.72
N LYS A 2 -7.37 4.63 4.63
CA LYS A 2 -8.17 5.56 5.43
C LYS A 2 -7.69 6.99 5.16
N ILE A 3 -8.62 7.93 5.10
CA ILE A 3 -8.29 9.33 4.86
C ILE A 3 -8.79 10.13 6.05
N ILE A 4 -7.91 10.84 6.72
CA ILE A 4 -8.25 11.67 7.85
C ILE A 4 -7.57 13.03 7.70
N ASN A 5 -8.10 14.04 8.41
CA ASN A 5 -7.45 15.34 8.38
C ASN A 5 -6.39 15.45 9.47
N TYR A 6 -5.61 16.50 9.40
CA TYR A 6 -4.50 16.71 10.33
C TYR A 6 -4.96 16.80 11.78
N SER A 7 -6.04 17.51 12.02
CA SER A 7 -6.55 17.69 13.39
C SER A 7 -6.93 16.36 14.00
N GLU A 8 -7.63 15.53 13.25
CA GLU A 8 -8.02 14.22 13.72
C GLU A 8 -6.81 13.33 13.96
N SER A 9 -5.86 13.39 13.06
CA SER A 9 -4.63 12.62 13.19
C SER A 9 -3.89 13.01 14.46
N ARG A 10 -3.77 14.31 14.70
CA ARG A 10 -3.06 14.79 15.87
C ARG A 10 -3.76 14.37 17.17
N ALA A 11 -5.09 14.42 17.17
CA ALA A 11 -5.87 14.09 18.37
C ALA A 11 -5.76 12.61 18.73
N ARG A 12 -5.54 11.73 17.71
CA ARG A 12 -5.52 10.28 17.91
C ARG A 12 -4.27 9.66 17.34
N TYR A 13 -3.17 10.34 17.45
CA TYR A 13 -1.96 9.92 16.76
C TYR A 13 -1.53 8.49 17.11
N ALA A 14 -1.56 8.14 18.41
CA ALA A 14 -1.18 6.80 18.82
C ALA A 14 -2.09 5.74 18.21
N GLU A 15 -3.40 6.01 18.18
CA GLU A 15 -4.34 5.08 17.56
C GLU A 15 -4.11 4.93 16.07
N VAL A 16 -3.78 6.05 15.41
CA VAL A 16 -3.48 6.03 13.98
C VAL A 16 -2.26 5.16 13.71
N LEU A 17 -1.20 5.34 14.49
CA LEU A 17 0.00 4.54 14.32
C LEU A 17 -0.26 3.07 14.59
N ASP A 18 -1.07 2.77 15.62
CA ASP A 18 -1.42 1.38 15.92
C ASP A 18 -2.15 0.73 14.76
N SER A 19 -3.11 1.43 14.18
CA SER A 19 -3.88 0.85 13.07
C SER A 19 -3.00 0.62 11.84
N VAL A 20 -2.04 1.51 11.61
CA VAL A 20 -1.14 1.35 10.49
C VAL A 20 -0.32 0.07 10.64
N VAL A 21 0.15 -0.21 11.85
CA VAL A 21 0.99 -1.38 12.10
C VAL A 21 0.16 -2.64 12.25
N ASP A 22 -0.88 -2.59 13.08
CA ASP A 22 -1.65 -3.78 13.45
C ASP A 22 -2.58 -4.22 12.33
N ASP A 23 -3.24 -3.27 11.69
CA ASP A 23 -4.22 -3.56 10.65
C ASP A 23 -3.62 -3.50 9.25
N ARG A 24 -2.35 -3.14 9.14
CA ARG A 24 -1.68 -2.97 7.84
C ARG A 24 -2.44 -2.01 6.94
N GLU A 25 -2.96 -0.96 7.52
CA GLU A 25 -3.79 0.01 6.82
C GLU A 25 -3.01 1.29 6.56
N GLU A 26 -2.99 1.72 5.31
CA GLU A 26 -2.39 3.03 4.97
C GLU A 26 -3.34 4.13 5.39
N VAL A 27 -2.78 5.19 5.96
CA VAL A 27 -3.58 6.34 6.38
C VAL A 27 -3.09 7.56 5.63
N ILE A 28 -4.00 8.21 4.91
CA ILE A 28 -3.68 9.46 4.22
C ILE A 28 -4.10 10.60 5.12
N VAL A 29 -3.16 11.50 5.40
CA VAL A 29 -3.41 12.66 6.24
C VAL A 29 -3.45 13.88 5.34
N THR A 30 -4.58 14.60 5.38
CA THR A 30 -4.75 15.81 4.59
C THR A 30 -4.62 17.04 5.49
N ARG A 31 -4.11 18.10 4.91
CA ARG A 31 -3.98 19.38 5.59
C ARG A 31 -4.35 20.48 4.60
N SER A 32 -5.10 21.49 5.12
CA SER A 32 -5.49 22.61 4.29
C SER A 32 -4.25 23.27 3.68
N ARG A 33 -4.25 23.47 2.36
CA ARG A 33 -3.18 24.18 1.63
C ARG A 33 -1.84 23.46 1.68
N HIS A 34 -1.83 22.18 2.02
CA HIS A 34 -0.61 21.38 2.02
C HIS A 34 -0.83 20.12 1.25
N GLU A 35 0.24 19.57 0.76
CA GLU A 35 0.19 18.30 0.05
C GLU A 35 -0.14 17.19 1.02
N PRO A 36 -1.05 16.28 0.66
CA PRO A 36 -1.35 15.13 1.54
C PRO A 36 -0.13 14.22 1.70
N VAL A 37 -0.08 13.53 2.83
CA VAL A 37 0.98 12.57 3.10
C VAL A 37 0.34 11.24 3.42
N VAL A 38 1.12 10.17 3.35
CA VAL A 38 0.63 8.84 3.69
C VAL A 38 1.48 8.29 4.84
N ILE A 39 0.81 7.62 5.78
CA ILE A 39 1.48 6.93 6.88
C ILE A 39 1.39 5.44 6.59
N VAL A 40 2.53 4.77 6.52
CA VAL A 40 2.60 3.32 6.35
C VAL A 40 3.65 2.77 7.30
N SER A 41 3.57 1.49 7.59
CA SER A 41 4.58 0.86 8.43
C SER A 41 5.91 0.83 7.69
N LEU A 42 6.99 0.77 8.43
CA LEU A 42 8.32 0.69 7.83
C LEU A 42 8.44 -0.58 6.99
N ALA A 43 7.87 -1.68 7.47
CA ALA A 43 7.91 -2.93 6.71
C ALA A 43 7.21 -2.78 5.37
N GLU A 44 6.05 -2.12 5.37
CA GLU A 44 5.30 -1.89 4.13
C GLU A 44 6.07 -0.98 3.19
N TYR A 45 6.66 0.07 3.73
CA TYR A 45 7.45 1.01 2.94
C TYR A 45 8.62 0.29 2.27
N ASN A 46 9.33 -0.55 3.02
CA ASN A 46 10.47 -1.28 2.48
C ASN A 46 10.02 -2.25 1.39
N SER A 47 8.86 -2.87 1.57
CA SER A 47 8.32 -3.77 0.56
C SER A 47 8.01 -3.03 -0.73
N LEU A 48 7.42 -1.84 -0.62
CA LEU A 48 7.11 -1.03 -1.79
C LEU A 48 8.38 -0.57 -2.49
N LYS A 49 9.40 -0.19 -1.72
CA LYS A 49 10.69 0.20 -2.29
C LYS A 49 11.35 -0.94 -3.02
N GLU A 50 11.29 -2.12 -2.46
CA GLU A 50 11.87 -3.30 -3.07
C GLU A 50 11.18 -3.62 -4.39
N THR A 51 9.86 -3.55 -4.41
CA THR A 51 9.09 -3.77 -5.63
C THR A 51 9.46 -2.74 -6.69
N ALA A 52 9.56 -1.48 -6.30
CA ALA A 52 9.94 -0.42 -7.24
C ALA A 52 11.34 -0.67 -7.80
N TYR A 53 12.25 -1.14 -6.97
CA TYR A 53 13.60 -1.45 -7.41
C TYR A 53 13.59 -2.57 -8.44
N LEU A 54 12.84 -3.63 -8.17
CA LEU A 54 12.76 -4.76 -9.08
C LEU A 54 12.20 -4.36 -10.44
N MET A 55 11.30 -3.37 -10.45
CA MET A 55 10.66 -2.95 -11.68
C MET A 55 11.51 -1.99 -12.51
N ARG A 56 12.68 -1.61 -12.03
CA ARG A 56 13.60 -0.78 -12.81
C ARG A 56 14.15 -1.51 -14.02
N SER A 57 14.34 -2.82 -13.89
CA SER A 57 14.86 -3.64 -14.98
C SER A 57 13.68 -4.25 -15.72
N PRO A 58 13.63 -4.09 -17.06
CA PRO A 58 12.53 -4.70 -17.82
C PRO A 58 12.41 -6.20 -17.61
N GLU A 59 13.55 -6.87 -17.47
CA GLU A 59 13.54 -8.31 -17.23
C GLU A 59 12.95 -8.65 -15.88
N ASN A 60 13.33 -7.92 -14.85
CA ASN A 60 12.78 -8.15 -13.51
C ASN A 60 11.32 -7.81 -13.45
N ALA A 61 10.91 -6.74 -14.13
CA ALA A 61 9.49 -6.37 -14.18
C ALA A 61 8.68 -7.47 -14.84
N ARG A 62 9.19 -8.02 -15.93
CA ARG A 62 8.51 -9.11 -16.62
C ARG A 62 8.38 -10.33 -15.72
N ARG A 63 9.44 -10.68 -15.02
CA ARG A 63 9.41 -11.80 -14.09
C ARG A 63 8.35 -11.61 -13.00
N LEU A 64 8.29 -10.41 -12.48
CA LEU A 64 7.33 -10.10 -11.42
C LEU A 64 5.90 -10.25 -11.94
N PHE A 65 5.62 -9.69 -13.10
CA PHE A 65 4.30 -9.78 -13.70
C PHE A 65 3.94 -11.21 -14.05
N ASP A 66 4.90 -11.98 -14.56
CA ASP A 66 4.68 -13.38 -14.90
C ASP A 66 4.33 -14.18 -13.62
N SER A 67 5.04 -13.90 -12.54
CA SER A 67 4.77 -14.56 -11.25
C SER A 67 3.38 -14.23 -10.74
N MET A 68 2.96 -13.00 -10.88
CA MET A 68 1.63 -12.59 -10.45
C MET A 68 0.55 -13.25 -11.27
N GLU A 69 0.76 -13.32 -12.58
CA GLU A 69 -0.16 -13.99 -13.49
C GLU A 69 -0.28 -15.47 -13.15
N GLU A 70 0.83 -16.10 -12.92
CA GLU A 70 0.90 -17.51 -12.55
C GLU A 70 0.12 -17.76 -11.27
N LEU A 71 0.30 -16.90 -10.30
CA LEU A 71 -0.37 -17.03 -9.01
C LEU A 71 -1.87 -16.90 -9.17
N GLU A 72 -2.31 -15.96 -9.96
CA GLU A 72 -3.73 -15.76 -10.22
C GLU A 72 -4.32 -16.97 -10.96
N ALA A 73 -3.63 -17.45 -11.97
CA ALA A 73 -4.08 -18.59 -12.72
C ALA A 73 -4.16 -19.84 -11.85
N GLY A 74 -3.17 -19.99 -10.98
CA GLY A 74 -3.13 -21.15 -10.09
C GLY A 74 -4.24 -21.17 -9.08
N ARG A 75 -4.76 -19.99 -8.72
CA ARG A 75 -5.86 -19.89 -7.76
C ARG A 75 -7.22 -20.06 -8.42
N GLY A 76 -7.29 -19.85 -9.71
CA GLY A 76 -8.50 -20.07 -10.45
C GLY A 76 -9.62 -19.08 -10.19
N THR A 77 -9.29 -17.97 -9.70
CA THR A 77 -10.34 -17.01 -9.39
C THR A 77 -10.16 -15.71 -10.08
N SER A 78 -10.47 -15.57 -9.73
CA SER A 78 -10.34 -14.63 -9.87
C SER A 78 -10.56 -13.68 -9.72
N HIS A 79 -10.99 -13.63 -9.47
CA HIS A 79 -11.12 -12.75 -9.39
C HIS A 79 -11.27 -11.91 -9.26
N ASP A 80 -11.66 -11.91 -9.01
CA ASP A 80 -11.85 -11.07 -8.88
C ASP A 80 -11.41 -10.25 -8.52
N LEU A 81 -11.25 -10.24 -8.16
CA LEU A 81 -10.77 -9.33 -7.92
C LEU A 81 -10.50 -8.46 -8.26
N VAL A 82 -10.79 -8.54 -8.26
CA VAL A 82 -10.52 -7.72 -8.68
C VAL A 82 -10.66 -6.96 -9.03
N ASP A 83 -11.10 -6.87 -8.91
CA ASP A 83 -11.25 -6.24 -9.25
C ASP A 83 -11.24 -5.46 -9.19
N GLU A 84 -11.44 -5.36 -8.98
CA GLU A 84 -11.42 -4.87 -8.96
C GLU A 84 -11.22 -4.25 -8.99
N ASN A 85 -11.60 -4.18 -8.83
CA ASN A 85 -11.42 -3.74 -8.91
C ASN A 85 -11.54 -3.37 -9.04
#